data_eb67f6c47a122b1b9953453ba5d23d8a
#
_entry.id   eb67f6c47a122b1b9953453ba5d23d8a
#
_cell.length_a   1.000
_cell.length_b   1.000
_cell.length_c   1.000
_cell.angle_alpha   90.00
_cell.angle_beta   90.00
_cell.angle_gamma   90.00
#
_symmetry.space_group_name_H-M   'P 1'
#
loop_
_entity.id
_entity.type
_entity.pdbx_description
1 polymer ?
#
loop_
_entity_poly.entity_id
_entity_poly.type
_entity_poly.pdbx_seq_one_letter_code
_entity_poly.pdbx_strand_id
1 'polypeptide(L)'
;MNDSQIKILFLTADPSDESRLRLGQELRDIKARLRKEPGKFQIEQHESVRVGDITDAIFELEPQIVHFSGHGKSTGELCFENEVGKVQPVKPDALAAMFKLFAQSINCVVMNACYSEIQAEAIAEHIPFVIGMNDAIGDKAAIAFAVGFYKALAANRSIEDAYEFGCVEIRLQGIPEHLKPVIYYKKNISVQEVMPKPTNLTPGQRRRILQELESLQEQYNLLSEKLKHLRIDLAIQAGASVKFQLEKEKERTENQIKQLSQQIEELENKLQ
;
A
#
# COMPACT_ATOMS: atom_id res chain seq x y z
N MET A 1 26.71 16.92 -11.95
CA MET A 1 26.23 15.54 -11.72
C MET A 1 24.88 15.47 -12.38
N ASN A 2 24.73 14.62 -13.41
CA ASN A 2 23.40 14.41 -14.00
C ASN A 2 22.54 13.69 -12.97
N ASP A 3 21.70 14.43 -12.25
CA ASP A 3 20.61 13.82 -11.52
C ASP A 3 19.69 13.19 -12.57
N SER A 4 19.76 11.87 -12.70
CA SER A 4 18.91 11.15 -13.64
C SER A 4 17.44 11.34 -13.23
N GLN A 5 16.64 11.84 -14.15
CA GLN A 5 15.22 12.06 -13.96
C GLN A 5 14.52 10.77 -13.51
N ILE A 6 13.72 10.84 -12.45
CA ILE A 6 12.93 9.69 -11.96
C ILE A 6 11.73 9.50 -12.90
N LYS A 7 11.69 8.36 -13.58
CA LYS A 7 10.63 8.00 -14.50
C LYS A 7 9.52 7.23 -13.77
N ILE A 8 8.29 7.71 -13.89
CA ILE A 8 7.10 7.14 -13.26
C ILE A 8 6.17 6.69 -14.38
N LEU A 9 5.85 5.40 -14.41
CA LEU A 9 4.81 4.83 -15.27
C LEU A 9 3.50 4.76 -14.50
N PHE A 10 2.50 5.53 -14.92
CA PHE A 10 1.18 5.56 -14.32
C PHE A 10 0.18 4.80 -15.19
N LEU A 11 -0.28 3.66 -14.70
CA LEU A 11 -1.17 2.74 -15.37
C LEU A 11 -2.56 2.82 -14.77
N THR A 12 -3.60 3.00 -15.58
CA THR A 12 -4.98 2.99 -15.12
C THR A 12 -5.83 1.97 -15.84
N ALA A 13 -6.69 1.28 -15.11
CA ALA A 13 -7.73 0.42 -15.66
C ALA A 13 -9.08 0.70 -14.97
N ASP A 14 -10.10 1.04 -15.78
CA ASP A 14 -11.46 1.34 -15.33
C ASP A 14 -12.49 0.59 -16.19
N PRO A 15 -12.51 -0.75 -16.12
CA PRO A 15 -13.36 -1.59 -16.97
C PRO A 15 -14.82 -1.17 -16.93
N SER A 16 -15.49 -1.23 -18.07
CA SER A 16 -16.86 -0.69 -18.27
C SER A 16 -17.93 -1.45 -17.46
N ASP A 17 -17.62 -2.63 -16.98
CA ASP A 17 -18.48 -3.50 -16.14
C ASP A 17 -18.19 -3.38 -14.64
N GLU A 18 -17.34 -2.44 -14.23
CA GLU A 18 -17.08 -2.07 -12.83
C GLU A 18 -17.58 -0.65 -12.50
N SER A 19 -17.56 -0.30 -11.21
CA SER A 19 -17.90 1.05 -10.74
C SER A 19 -16.87 2.06 -11.18
N ARG A 20 -17.29 3.27 -11.62
CA ARG A 20 -16.37 4.29 -12.09
C ARG A 20 -15.49 4.86 -10.97
N LEU A 21 -14.20 4.97 -11.24
CA LEU A 21 -13.18 5.58 -10.38
C LEU A 21 -12.78 6.96 -10.88
N ARG A 22 -12.25 7.81 -9.99
CA ARG A 22 -11.78 9.16 -10.33
C ARG A 22 -10.28 9.17 -10.67
N LEU A 23 -9.84 8.24 -11.52
CA LEU A 23 -8.44 8.04 -11.91
C LEU A 23 -7.80 9.30 -12.52
N GLY A 24 -8.55 10.02 -13.34
CA GLY A 24 -8.09 11.30 -13.90
C GLY A 24 -7.89 12.41 -12.85
N GLN A 25 -8.65 12.40 -11.74
CA GLN A 25 -8.42 13.32 -10.61
C GLN A 25 -7.12 12.95 -9.89
N GLU A 26 -6.93 11.68 -9.57
CA GLU A 26 -5.73 11.18 -8.92
C GLU A 26 -4.46 11.60 -9.67
N LEU A 27 -4.39 11.28 -10.96
CA LEU A 27 -3.25 11.63 -11.79
C LEU A 27 -3.01 13.15 -11.89
N ARG A 28 -4.08 13.95 -12.05
CA ARG A 28 -3.96 15.41 -12.06
C ARG A 28 -3.36 15.94 -10.77
N ASP A 29 -3.84 15.42 -9.62
CA ASP A 29 -3.40 15.87 -8.32
C ASP A 29 -1.94 15.44 -8.03
N ILE A 30 -1.53 14.24 -8.47
CA ILE A 30 -0.12 13.78 -8.46
C ILE A 30 0.75 14.70 -9.31
N LYS A 31 0.38 14.93 -10.58
CA LYS A 31 1.12 15.81 -11.49
C LYS A 31 1.30 17.21 -10.91
N ALA A 32 0.30 17.74 -10.22
CA ALA A 32 0.40 19.04 -9.55
C ALA A 32 1.45 19.07 -8.44
N ARG A 33 1.72 17.95 -7.77
CA ARG A 33 2.79 17.85 -6.75
C ARG A 33 4.17 17.74 -7.38
N LEU A 34 4.32 16.91 -8.40
CA LEU A 34 5.59 16.66 -9.07
C LEU A 34 6.08 17.88 -9.89
N ARG A 35 5.18 18.70 -10.42
CA ARG A 35 5.52 19.94 -11.12
C ARG A 35 6.27 20.97 -10.27
N LYS A 36 6.26 20.84 -8.94
CA LYS A 36 7.00 21.74 -8.06
C LYS A 36 8.52 21.53 -8.13
N GLU A 37 8.94 20.40 -8.69
CA GLU A 37 10.35 20.03 -8.90
C GLU A 37 10.61 19.83 -10.41
N PRO A 38 10.72 20.91 -11.19
CA PRO A 38 10.87 20.85 -12.64
C PRO A 38 12.14 20.05 -13.03
N GLY A 39 11.97 19.12 -13.98
CA GLY A 39 13.08 18.31 -14.50
C GLY A 39 13.44 17.08 -13.67
N LYS A 40 12.94 16.95 -12.44
CA LYS A 40 13.24 15.81 -11.56
C LYS A 40 12.43 14.57 -11.87
N PHE A 41 11.17 14.73 -12.29
CA PHE A 41 10.26 13.63 -12.56
C PHE A 41 9.76 13.67 -14.00
N GLN A 42 9.73 12.48 -14.63
CA GLN A 42 9.00 12.24 -15.86
C GLN A 42 7.84 11.30 -15.51
N ILE A 43 6.61 11.70 -15.79
CA ILE A 43 5.44 10.85 -15.60
C ILE A 43 4.80 10.57 -16.95
N GLU A 44 4.72 9.30 -17.29
CA GLU A 44 4.01 8.79 -18.46
C GLU A 44 2.77 8.04 -18.00
N GLN A 45 1.65 8.26 -18.68
CA GLN A 45 0.38 7.64 -18.33
C GLN A 45 -0.13 6.79 -19.48
N HIS A 46 -0.64 5.62 -19.12
CA HIS A 46 -1.41 4.75 -20.00
C HIS A 46 -2.77 4.50 -19.38
N GLU A 47 -3.83 4.80 -20.13
CA GLU A 47 -5.22 4.61 -19.69
C GLU A 47 -5.81 3.35 -20.32
N SER A 48 -6.83 2.77 -19.68
CA SER A 48 -7.54 1.59 -20.18
C SER A 48 -6.58 0.41 -20.45
N VAL A 49 -5.66 0.19 -19.51
CA VAL A 49 -4.50 -0.71 -19.71
C VAL A 49 -4.95 -2.16 -19.79
N ARG A 50 -4.55 -2.83 -20.90
CA ARG A 50 -4.62 -4.27 -21.05
C ARG A 50 -3.31 -4.92 -20.55
N VAL A 51 -3.36 -6.20 -20.24
CA VAL A 51 -2.20 -6.92 -19.68
C VAL A 51 -0.97 -6.85 -20.58
N GLY A 52 -1.16 -6.94 -21.91
CA GLY A 52 -0.06 -6.84 -22.89
C GLY A 52 0.60 -5.47 -22.96
N ASP A 53 -0.17 -4.39 -22.73
CA ASP A 53 0.31 -3.02 -22.83
C ASP A 53 1.32 -2.67 -21.70
N ILE A 54 1.30 -3.42 -20.58
CA ILE A 54 2.16 -3.15 -19.42
C ILE A 54 3.63 -3.35 -19.78
N THR A 55 3.96 -4.47 -20.40
CA THR A 55 5.35 -4.81 -20.74
C THR A 55 5.91 -3.88 -21.79
N ASP A 56 5.12 -3.49 -22.78
CA ASP A 56 5.52 -2.54 -23.82
C ASP A 56 5.82 -1.16 -23.21
N ALA A 57 4.93 -0.67 -22.34
CA ALA A 57 5.14 0.60 -21.63
C ALA A 57 6.39 0.57 -20.72
N ILE A 58 6.68 -0.56 -20.05
CA ILE A 58 7.89 -0.69 -19.22
C ILE A 58 9.15 -0.70 -20.10
N PHE A 59 9.15 -1.40 -21.25
CA PHE A 59 10.28 -1.40 -22.19
C PHE A 59 10.55 -0.02 -22.78
N GLU A 60 9.51 0.74 -23.13
CA GLU A 60 9.65 2.05 -23.73
C GLU A 60 10.17 3.10 -22.73
N LEU A 61 9.63 3.10 -21.52
CA LEU A 61 9.93 4.12 -20.51
C LEU A 61 11.13 3.76 -19.63
N GLU A 62 11.37 2.48 -19.33
CA GLU A 62 12.31 2.02 -18.29
C GLU A 62 12.08 2.74 -16.95
N PRO A 63 10.89 2.60 -16.32
CA PRO A 63 10.52 3.37 -15.14
C PRO A 63 11.24 2.89 -13.89
N GLN A 64 11.51 3.78 -12.94
CA GLN A 64 11.91 3.46 -11.57
C GLN A 64 10.71 3.23 -10.65
N ILE A 65 9.55 3.83 -10.99
CA ILE A 65 8.32 3.67 -10.22
C ILE A 65 7.20 3.28 -11.19
N VAL A 66 6.48 2.21 -10.86
CA VAL A 66 5.24 1.83 -11.55
C VAL A 66 4.08 2.05 -10.59
N HIS A 67 3.10 2.85 -10.98
CA HIS A 67 1.88 3.09 -10.23
C HIS A 67 0.69 2.55 -11.01
N PHE A 68 0.02 1.56 -10.45
CA PHE A 68 -1.27 1.07 -10.95
C PHE A 68 -2.40 1.66 -10.12
N SER A 69 -3.40 2.21 -10.77
CA SER A 69 -4.65 2.66 -10.14
C SER A 69 -5.86 2.06 -10.86
N GLY A 70 -6.71 1.36 -10.11
CA GLY A 70 -7.84 0.63 -10.69
C GLY A 70 -8.57 -0.22 -9.67
N HIS A 71 -9.25 -1.25 -10.15
CA HIS A 71 -9.99 -2.19 -9.32
C HIS A 71 -9.15 -3.40 -8.89
N GLY A 72 -9.47 -3.94 -7.70
CA GLY A 72 -8.96 -5.21 -7.20
C GLY A 72 -10.09 -6.01 -6.56
N LYS A 73 -9.97 -7.33 -6.60
CA LYS A 73 -10.93 -8.29 -6.03
C LYS A 73 -10.45 -8.82 -4.70
N SER A 74 -11.38 -9.20 -3.83
CA SER A 74 -11.07 -9.82 -2.52
C SER A 74 -10.28 -11.13 -2.63
N THR A 75 -10.23 -11.74 -3.82
CA THR A 75 -9.39 -12.89 -4.16
C THR A 75 -7.93 -12.51 -4.46
N GLY A 76 -7.58 -11.23 -4.40
CA GLY A 76 -6.23 -10.70 -4.67
C GLY A 76 -5.92 -10.48 -6.15
N GLU A 77 -6.87 -10.60 -7.05
CA GLU A 77 -6.68 -10.31 -8.48
C GLU A 77 -6.82 -8.82 -8.76
N LEU A 78 -5.95 -8.25 -9.60
CA LEU A 78 -6.15 -6.91 -10.17
C LEU A 78 -6.97 -6.99 -11.45
N CYS A 79 -7.82 -5.99 -11.65
CA CYS A 79 -8.71 -5.89 -12.80
C CYS A 79 -8.10 -4.98 -13.86
N PHE A 80 -7.61 -5.57 -14.93
CA PHE A 80 -7.20 -4.87 -16.15
C PHE A 80 -8.35 -4.85 -17.16
N GLU A 81 -8.16 -4.21 -18.29
CA GLU A 81 -9.13 -4.22 -19.39
C GLU A 81 -8.77 -5.30 -20.41
N ASN A 82 -9.78 -5.91 -21.02
CA ASN A 82 -9.63 -6.74 -22.21
C ASN A 82 -9.87 -5.91 -23.47
N GLU A 83 -9.78 -6.51 -24.65
CA GLU A 83 -9.96 -5.84 -25.95
C GLU A 83 -11.30 -5.16 -26.15
N VAL A 84 -12.34 -5.51 -25.39
CA VAL A 84 -13.66 -4.92 -25.45
C VAL A 84 -13.96 -3.99 -24.24
N GLY A 85 -12.93 -3.64 -23.46
CA GLY A 85 -13.03 -2.71 -22.33
C GLY A 85 -13.74 -3.29 -21.11
N LYS A 86 -13.75 -4.63 -20.95
CA LYS A 86 -14.30 -5.32 -19.78
C LYS A 86 -13.20 -5.86 -18.89
N VAL A 87 -13.58 -6.24 -17.65
CA VAL A 87 -12.65 -6.82 -16.67
C VAL A 87 -11.90 -8.03 -17.24
N GLN A 88 -10.58 -7.96 -17.13
CA GLN A 88 -9.66 -9.09 -17.24
C GLN A 88 -8.90 -9.21 -15.92
N PRO A 89 -9.25 -10.17 -15.06
CA PRO A 89 -8.55 -10.35 -13.78
C PRO A 89 -7.17 -10.96 -14.02
N VAL A 90 -6.17 -10.46 -13.27
CA VAL A 90 -4.79 -10.95 -13.34
C VAL A 90 -4.37 -11.43 -11.96
N LYS A 91 -3.88 -12.66 -11.90
CA LYS A 91 -3.45 -13.32 -10.66
C LYS A 91 -2.11 -12.77 -10.14
N PRO A 92 -1.88 -12.85 -8.81
CA PRO A 92 -0.65 -12.37 -8.17
C PRO A 92 0.63 -12.98 -8.74
N ASP A 93 0.66 -14.29 -8.98
CA ASP A 93 1.80 -15.00 -9.50
C ASP A 93 2.21 -14.55 -10.91
N ALA A 94 1.24 -14.22 -11.75
CA ALA A 94 1.49 -13.75 -13.11
C ALA A 94 2.14 -12.35 -13.11
N LEU A 95 1.64 -11.42 -12.30
CA LEU A 95 2.24 -10.09 -12.16
C LEU A 95 3.62 -10.16 -11.50
N ALA A 96 3.80 -10.99 -10.47
CA ALA A 96 5.09 -11.18 -9.83
C ALA A 96 6.14 -11.72 -10.82
N ALA A 97 5.76 -12.71 -11.65
CA ALA A 97 6.64 -13.24 -12.69
C ALA A 97 7.01 -12.17 -13.74
N MET A 98 6.08 -11.31 -14.13
CA MET A 98 6.33 -10.18 -15.02
C MET A 98 7.32 -9.18 -14.38
N PHE A 99 7.03 -8.68 -13.18
CA PHE A 99 7.90 -7.72 -12.51
C PHE A 99 9.30 -8.26 -12.19
N LYS A 100 9.44 -9.56 -11.99
CA LYS A 100 10.76 -10.22 -11.86
C LYS A 100 11.68 -9.92 -13.04
N LEU A 101 11.14 -9.83 -14.26
CA LEU A 101 11.93 -9.57 -15.48
C LEU A 101 12.49 -8.12 -15.48
N PHE A 102 11.86 -7.21 -14.75
CA PHE A 102 12.22 -5.80 -14.67
C PHE A 102 12.82 -5.37 -13.31
N ALA A 103 13.21 -6.34 -12.48
CA ALA A 103 13.72 -6.11 -11.12
C ALA A 103 15.02 -5.29 -11.04
N GLN A 104 15.70 -5.07 -12.15
CA GLN A 104 16.92 -4.27 -12.23
C GLN A 104 16.63 -2.76 -12.40
N SER A 105 15.50 -2.40 -13.00
CA SER A 105 15.13 -1.01 -13.31
C SER A 105 14.07 -0.44 -12.37
N ILE A 106 13.10 -1.29 -11.94
CA ILE A 106 11.99 -0.85 -11.10
C ILE A 106 12.39 -0.90 -9.62
N ASN A 107 12.30 0.24 -8.93
CA ASN A 107 12.60 0.36 -7.51
C ASN A 107 11.35 0.29 -6.64
N CYS A 108 10.22 0.81 -7.15
CA CYS A 108 8.97 0.85 -6.40
C CYS A 108 7.76 0.53 -7.27
N VAL A 109 6.83 -0.27 -6.73
CA VAL A 109 5.52 -0.51 -7.34
C VAL A 109 4.43 -0.09 -6.37
N VAL A 110 3.48 0.73 -6.82
CA VAL A 110 2.32 1.17 -6.05
C VAL A 110 1.07 0.56 -6.68
N MET A 111 0.36 -0.27 -5.94
CA MET A 111 -0.90 -0.92 -6.33
C MET A 111 -2.08 -0.23 -5.63
N ASN A 112 -2.53 0.91 -6.18
CA ASN A 112 -3.65 1.67 -5.62
C ASN A 112 -5.00 1.07 -6.04
N ALA A 113 -5.29 -0.11 -5.53
CA ALA A 113 -6.48 -0.91 -5.83
C ALA A 113 -6.90 -1.70 -4.59
N CYS A 114 -8.21 -1.97 -4.43
CA CYS A 114 -8.73 -2.76 -3.32
C CYS A 114 -8.06 -4.14 -3.24
N TYR A 115 -7.76 -4.62 -2.02
CA TYR A 115 -7.21 -5.96 -1.76
C TYR A 115 -5.92 -6.30 -2.54
N SER A 116 -5.15 -5.28 -2.95
CA SER A 116 -3.91 -5.46 -3.70
C SER A 116 -2.70 -5.90 -2.85
N GLU A 117 -2.90 -6.12 -1.55
CA GLU A 117 -1.89 -6.63 -0.62
C GLU A 117 -1.27 -7.95 -1.10
N ILE A 118 -2.10 -8.90 -1.54
CA ILE A 118 -1.63 -10.22 -2.03
C ILE A 118 -0.73 -10.06 -3.27
N GLN A 119 -1.08 -9.13 -4.15
CA GLN A 119 -0.24 -8.77 -5.30
C GLN A 119 1.08 -8.14 -4.84
N ALA A 120 0.99 -7.20 -3.89
CA ALA A 120 2.15 -6.48 -3.38
C ALA A 120 3.15 -7.44 -2.70
N GLU A 121 2.67 -8.38 -1.90
CA GLU A 121 3.52 -9.40 -1.27
C GLU A 121 4.25 -10.27 -2.31
N ALA A 122 3.54 -10.75 -3.34
CA ALA A 122 4.12 -11.58 -4.38
C ALA A 122 5.17 -10.82 -5.21
N ILE A 123 4.92 -9.56 -5.55
CA ILE A 123 5.84 -8.72 -6.32
C ILE A 123 7.06 -8.32 -5.47
N ALA A 124 6.91 -8.14 -4.17
CA ALA A 124 8.00 -7.81 -3.25
C ALA A 124 9.06 -8.92 -3.10
N GLU A 125 8.82 -10.12 -3.62
CA GLU A 125 9.89 -11.12 -3.78
C GLU A 125 10.98 -10.64 -4.76
N HIS A 126 10.65 -9.73 -5.66
CA HIS A 126 11.51 -9.29 -6.75
C HIS A 126 11.84 -7.80 -6.73
N ILE A 127 10.91 -6.94 -6.33
CA ILE A 127 11.01 -5.48 -6.34
C ILE A 127 11.32 -4.94 -4.94
N PRO A 128 12.23 -3.95 -4.80
CA PRO A 128 12.66 -3.43 -3.50
C PRO A 128 11.52 -2.93 -2.61
N PHE A 129 10.59 -2.15 -3.17
CA PHE A 129 9.45 -1.58 -2.44
C PHE A 129 8.16 -1.85 -3.20
N VAL A 130 7.17 -2.42 -2.53
CA VAL A 130 5.83 -2.61 -3.11
C VAL A 130 4.77 -2.19 -2.12
N ILE A 131 3.86 -1.33 -2.56
CA ILE A 131 2.75 -0.82 -1.75
C ILE A 131 1.46 -1.39 -2.31
N GLY A 132 0.63 -1.94 -1.43
CA GLY A 132 -0.71 -2.44 -1.71
C GLY A 132 -1.74 -1.99 -0.69
N MET A 133 -2.98 -2.48 -0.82
CA MET A 133 -4.08 -2.21 0.10
C MET A 133 -4.58 -3.51 0.70
N ASN A 134 -4.62 -3.60 2.03
CA ASN A 134 -5.03 -4.82 2.75
C ASN A 134 -6.56 -5.02 2.81
N ASP A 135 -7.34 -4.03 2.39
CA ASP A 135 -8.80 -4.09 2.37
C ASP A 135 -9.35 -3.25 1.20
N ALA A 136 -10.67 -3.24 1.04
CA ALA A 136 -11.33 -2.31 0.12
C ALA A 136 -11.07 -0.87 0.55
N ILE A 137 -10.37 -0.12 -0.29
CA ILE A 137 -10.08 1.30 -0.05
C ILE A 137 -11.06 2.18 -0.81
N GLY A 138 -11.58 3.22 -0.13
CA GLY A 138 -12.45 4.20 -0.80
C GLY A 138 -11.63 5.12 -1.72
N ASP A 139 -12.21 5.48 -2.85
CA ASP A 139 -11.59 6.30 -3.89
C ASP A 139 -10.98 7.63 -3.35
N LYS A 140 -11.62 8.28 -2.36
CA LYS A 140 -11.06 9.46 -1.70
C LYS A 140 -9.79 9.15 -0.90
N ALA A 141 -9.74 8.01 -0.22
CA ALA A 141 -8.59 7.58 0.55
C ALA A 141 -7.43 7.19 -0.36
N ALA A 142 -7.71 6.48 -1.45
CA ALA A 142 -6.75 6.10 -2.47
C ALA A 142 -6.06 7.33 -3.09
N ILE A 143 -6.85 8.34 -3.50
CA ILE A 143 -6.34 9.61 -4.01
C ILE A 143 -5.51 10.36 -2.95
N ALA A 144 -6.00 10.44 -1.70
CA ALA A 144 -5.29 11.10 -0.62
C ALA A 144 -3.93 10.45 -0.34
N PHE A 145 -3.88 9.11 -0.30
CA PHE A 145 -2.65 8.35 -0.16
C PHE A 145 -1.64 8.70 -1.28
N ALA A 146 -2.07 8.57 -2.53
CA ALA A 146 -1.20 8.84 -3.67
C ALA A 146 -0.66 10.27 -3.67
N VAL A 147 -1.50 11.25 -3.37
CA VAL A 147 -1.10 12.68 -3.27
C VAL A 147 -0.07 12.89 -2.17
N GLY A 148 -0.25 12.30 -0.98
CA GLY A 148 0.69 12.36 0.13
C GLY A 148 2.03 11.72 -0.22
N PHE A 149 2.00 10.52 -0.79
CA PHE A 149 3.16 9.77 -1.25
C PHE A 149 4.01 10.58 -2.25
N TYR A 150 3.42 11.05 -3.33
CA TYR A 150 4.16 11.81 -4.35
C TYR A 150 4.57 13.20 -3.88
N LYS A 151 3.85 13.82 -2.94
CA LYS A 151 4.26 15.08 -2.29
C LYS A 151 5.57 14.89 -1.49
N ALA A 152 5.72 13.78 -0.79
CA ALA A 152 6.93 13.47 -0.04
C ALA A 152 8.11 13.12 -0.97
N LEU A 153 7.88 12.33 -2.03
CA LEU A 153 8.90 12.06 -3.06
C LEU A 153 9.39 13.35 -3.74
N ALA A 154 8.48 14.29 -4.05
CA ALA A 154 8.86 15.60 -4.57
C ALA A 154 9.76 16.36 -3.59
N ALA A 155 9.56 16.19 -2.28
CA ALA A 155 10.39 16.77 -1.22
C ALA A 155 11.66 15.97 -0.89
N ASN A 156 12.13 15.07 -1.78
CA ASN A 156 13.33 14.23 -1.60
C ASN A 156 13.26 13.28 -0.38
N ARG A 157 12.09 12.84 -0.01
CA ARG A 157 11.94 11.82 1.03
C ARG A 157 12.15 10.42 0.44
N SER A 158 12.53 9.46 1.29
CA SER A 158 12.63 8.05 0.92
C SER A 158 11.26 7.48 0.52
N ILE A 159 11.23 6.27 -0.04
CA ILE A 159 9.97 5.57 -0.37
C ILE A 159 9.18 5.27 0.92
N GLU A 160 9.87 4.88 1.99
CA GLU A 160 9.30 4.60 3.31
C GLU A 160 8.66 5.86 3.91
N ASP A 161 9.40 6.97 3.95
CA ASP A 161 8.85 8.26 4.38
C ASP A 161 7.63 8.65 3.51
N ALA A 162 7.72 8.45 2.20
CA ALA A 162 6.63 8.78 1.29
C ALA A 162 5.38 7.94 1.55
N TYR A 163 5.54 6.66 1.86
CA TYR A 163 4.45 5.79 2.30
C TYR A 163 3.78 6.33 3.58
N GLU A 164 4.58 6.66 4.60
CA GLU A 164 4.07 7.23 5.85
C GLU A 164 3.31 8.55 5.62
N PHE A 165 3.85 9.44 4.75
CA PHE A 165 3.17 10.68 4.37
C PHE A 165 1.85 10.41 3.65
N GLY A 166 1.75 9.36 2.84
CA GLY A 166 0.51 8.92 2.22
C GLY A 166 -0.55 8.52 3.26
N CYS A 167 -0.18 7.72 4.25
CA CYS A 167 -1.05 7.33 5.35
C CYS A 167 -1.49 8.53 6.21
N VAL A 168 -0.57 9.45 6.51
CA VAL A 168 -0.86 10.69 7.24
C VAL A 168 -1.81 11.60 6.46
N GLU A 169 -1.68 11.71 5.14
CA GLU A 169 -2.57 12.53 4.30
C GLU A 169 -4.02 12.03 4.36
N ILE A 170 -4.24 10.70 4.37
CA ILE A 170 -5.58 10.11 4.60
C ILE A 170 -6.15 10.57 5.95
N ARG A 171 -5.32 10.51 7.03
CA ARG A 171 -5.75 10.94 8.37
C ARG A 171 -6.07 12.43 8.44
N LEU A 172 -5.26 13.27 7.81
CA LEU A 172 -5.45 14.73 7.78
C LEU A 172 -6.76 15.13 7.10
N GLN A 173 -7.22 14.31 6.14
CA GLN A 173 -8.53 14.50 5.50
C GLN A 173 -9.70 13.93 6.31
N GLY A 174 -9.45 13.40 7.52
CA GLY A 174 -10.48 12.81 8.38
C GLY A 174 -11.05 11.49 7.88
N ILE A 175 -10.33 10.78 6.98
CA ILE A 175 -10.77 9.51 6.42
C ILE A 175 -10.25 8.37 7.30
N PRO A 176 -11.11 7.46 7.84
CA PRO A 176 -10.69 6.41 8.77
C PRO A 176 -10.14 5.16 8.05
N GLU A 177 -9.32 5.36 7.01
CA GLU A 177 -8.79 4.30 6.14
C GLU A 177 -7.25 4.30 6.03
N HIS A 178 -6.58 5.04 6.90
CA HIS A 178 -5.13 5.22 6.87
C HIS A 178 -4.30 3.97 7.22
N LEU A 179 -4.92 2.91 7.72
CA LEU A 179 -4.29 1.62 7.99
C LEU A 179 -4.48 0.61 6.84
N LYS A 180 -5.15 0.99 5.76
CA LYS A 180 -5.34 0.13 4.60
C LYS A 180 -4.15 0.05 3.67
N PRO A 181 -3.38 1.12 3.41
CA PRO A 181 -2.13 0.99 2.70
C PRO A 181 -1.13 0.15 3.51
N VAL A 182 -0.41 -0.74 2.84
CA VAL A 182 0.66 -1.58 3.41
C VAL A 182 1.87 -1.55 2.49
N ILE A 183 3.08 -1.56 3.06
CA ILE A 183 4.32 -1.59 2.30
C ILE A 183 5.06 -2.91 2.54
N TYR A 184 5.56 -3.50 1.48
CA TYR A 184 6.36 -4.72 1.46
C TYR A 184 7.75 -4.43 0.92
N TYR A 185 8.73 -5.13 1.47
CA TYR A 185 10.15 -5.03 1.12
C TYR A 185 10.63 -6.33 0.49
N LYS A 186 11.54 -6.22 -0.45
CA LYS A 186 12.17 -7.40 -1.06
C LYS A 186 12.83 -8.27 0.00
N LYS A 187 12.42 -9.55 0.07
CA LYS A 187 12.88 -10.52 1.10
C LYS A 187 14.41 -10.77 1.11
N ASN A 188 15.16 -10.34 0.09
CA ASN A 188 16.61 -10.54 -0.07
C ASN A 188 17.46 -9.26 -0.13
N ILE A 189 16.94 -8.13 0.31
CA ILE A 189 17.84 -7.04 0.69
C ILE A 189 18.40 -7.48 2.04
N SER A 190 19.59 -8.12 2.02
CA SER A 190 20.38 -8.22 3.23
C SER A 190 20.45 -6.80 3.79
N VAL A 191 20.03 -6.63 5.03
CA VAL A 191 19.99 -5.41 5.83
C VAL A 191 21.43 -4.85 6.04
N GLN A 192 22.22 -4.72 4.97
CA GLN A 192 23.63 -4.27 5.01
C GLN A 192 23.87 -2.88 4.39
N GLU A 193 22.85 -2.24 3.80
CA GLU A 193 23.08 -0.91 3.17
C GLU A 193 22.10 0.20 3.59
N VAL A 194 21.16 -0.04 4.51
CA VAL A 194 20.56 1.07 5.28
C VAL A 194 21.12 0.99 6.67
N MET A 195 22.23 1.67 6.92
CA MET A 195 22.75 1.81 8.27
C MET A 195 21.81 2.73 9.08
N PRO A 196 20.94 2.18 9.93
CA PRO A 196 20.48 2.90 11.11
C PRO A 196 21.71 3.00 12.03
N LYS A 197 21.81 4.09 12.78
CA LYS A 197 22.78 4.25 13.86
C LYS A 197 22.94 2.95 14.64
N PRO A 198 24.15 2.57 15.10
CA PRO A 198 24.38 1.29 15.73
C PRO A 198 23.47 1.13 16.94
N THR A 199 22.43 0.34 16.81
CA THR A 199 21.67 -0.14 17.97
C THR A 199 22.57 -1.14 18.71
N ASN A 200 22.77 -0.95 20.01
CA ASN A 200 23.58 -1.82 20.87
C ASN A 200 22.98 -3.24 21.06
N LEU A 201 22.10 -3.70 20.15
CA LEU A 201 21.44 -4.99 20.21
C LEU A 201 22.27 -6.08 19.54
N THR A 202 22.49 -7.16 20.25
CA THR A 202 23.09 -8.38 19.67
C THR A 202 22.16 -9.01 18.62
N PRO A 203 22.68 -9.77 17.64
CA PRO A 203 21.86 -10.47 16.65
C PRO A 203 20.76 -11.36 17.26
N GLY A 204 21.05 -11.98 18.41
CA GLY A 204 20.07 -12.78 19.15
C GLY A 204 18.96 -11.95 19.80
N GLN A 205 19.27 -10.77 20.31
CA GLN A 205 18.27 -9.85 20.87
C GLN A 205 17.36 -9.30 19.76
N ARG A 206 17.94 -8.91 18.61
CA ARG A 206 17.18 -8.44 17.46
C ARG A 206 16.21 -9.50 16.94
N ARG A 207 16.66 -10.75 16.85
CA ARG A 207 15.79 -11.87 16.42
C ARG A 207 14.62 -12.10 17.38
N ARG A 208 14.86 -12.00 18.71
CA ARG A 208 13.77 -12.12 19.71
C ARG A 208 12.76 -11.01 19.58
N ILE A 209 13.19 -9.76 19.42
CA ILE A 209 12.31 -8.60 19.25
C ILE A 209 11.46 -8.77 17.97
N LEU A 210 12.04 -9.23 16.86
CA LEU A 210 11.30 -9.48 15.63
C LEU A 210 10.24 -10.59 15.79
N GLN A 211 10.56 -11.68 16.50
CA GLN A 211 9.58 -12.74 16.80
C GLN A 211 8.45 -12.24 17.70
N GLU A 212 8.77 -11.39 18.68
CA GLU A 212 7.78 -10.78 19.57
C GLU A 212 6.89 -9.80 18.81
N LEU A 213 7.44 -8.98 17.90
CA LEU A 213 6.69 -8.12 17.01
C LEU A 213 5.70 -8.90 16.13
N GLU A 214 6.14 -9.98 15.51
CA GLU A 214 5.29 -10.85 14.68
C GLU A 214 4.10 -11.38 15.48
N SER A 215 4.36 -11.90 16.69
CA SER A 215 3.30 -12.40 17.58
C SER A 215 2.32 -11.32 18.03
N LEU A 216 2.80 -10.11 18.34
CA LEU A 216 1.93 -8.99 18.72
C LEU A 216 1.10 -8.49 17.55
N GLN A 217 1.66 -8.50 16.35
CA GLN A 217 0.96 -8.12 15.11
C GLN A 217 -0.17 -9.11 14.78
N GLU A 218 0.05 -10.41 14.95
CA GLU A 218 -1.00 -11.43 14.80
C GLU A 218 -2.15 -11.21 15.80
N GLN A 219 -1.85 -10.93 17.07
CA GLN A 219 -2.84 -10.64 18.09
C GLN A 219 -3.62 -9.35 17.79
N TYR A 220 -2.94 -8.32 17.30
CA TYR A 220 -3.55 -7.07 16.86
C TYR A 220 -4.56 -7.30 15.73
N ASN A 221 -4.17 -8.08 14.72
CA ASN A 221 -5.01 -8.41 13.58
C ASN A 221 -6.27 -9.17 14.02
N LEU A 222 -6.12 -10.18 14.89
CA LEU A 222 -7.24 -10.98 15.44
C LEU A 222 -8.24 -10.11 16.21
N LEU A 223 -7.74 -9.21 17.08
CA LEU A 223 -8.61 -8.30 17.83
C LEU A 223 -9.27 -7.24 16.94
N SER A 224 -8.60 -6.81 15.88
CA SER A 224 -9.17 -5.89 14.90
C SER A 224 -10.32 -6.52 14.13
N GLU A 225 -10.20 -7.79 13.72
CA GLU A 225 -11.31 -8.55 13.14
C GLU A 225 -12.47 -8.72 14.13
N LYS A 226 -12.17 -9.09 15.38
CA LYS A 226 -13.20 -9.20 16.42
C LYS A 226 -13.94 -7.88 16.62
N LEU A 227 -13.23 -6.75 16.64
CA LEU A 227 -13.83 -5.43 16.76
C LEU A 227 -14.76 -5.10 15.60
N LYS A 228 -14.40 -5.52 14.38
CA LYS A 228 -15.22 -5.37 13.18
C LYS A 228 -16.55 -6.13 13.34
N HIS A 229 -16.50 -7.38 13.80
CA HIS A 229 -17.71 -8.17 14.04
C HIS A 229 -18.59 -7.57 15.14
N LEU A 230 -18.01 -7.12 16.26
CA LEU A 230 -18.76 -6.46 17.33
C LEU A 230 -19.48 -5.17 16.87
N ARG A 231 -18.86 -4.42 15.97
CA ARG A 231 -19.48 -3.22 15.38
C ARG A 231 -20.67 -3.56 14.47
N ILE A 232 -20.58 -4.65 13.72
CA ILE A 232 -21.68 -5.16 12.88
C ILE A 232 -22.83 -5.64 13.79
N ASP A 233 -22.55 -6.43 14.80
CA ASP A 233 -23.55 -6.95 15.74
C ASP A 233 -24.26 -5.82 16.48
N LEU A 234 -23.54 -4.80 16.90
CA LEU A 234 -24.12 -3.59 17.52
C LEU A 234 -25.08 -2.84 16.59
N ALA A 235 -24.82 -2.83 15.28
CA ALA A 235 -25.66 -2.18 14.30
C ALA A 235 -26.97 -2.96 14.02
N ILE A 236 -26.95 -4.28 14.21
CA ILE A 236 -28.08 -5.17 13.89
C ILE A 236 -28.99 -5.40 15.11
N GLN A 237 -28.44 -5.37 16.33
CA GLN A 237 -29.18 -5.72 17.56
C GLN A 237 -30.12 -4.61 18.04
N ALA A 238 -31.39 -4.98 18.28
CA ALA A 238 -32.44 -4.06 18.77
C ALA A 238 -32.65 -4.11 20.29
N GLY A 239 -32.15 -5.12 21.00
CA GLY A 239 -32.37 -5.32 22.46
C GLY A 239 -31.40 -4.55 23.34
N ALA A 240 -31.90 -3.69 24.25
CA ALA A 240 -31.06 -2.80 25.08
C ALA A 240 -30.03 -3.54 25.96
N SER A 241 -30.37 -4.71 26.52
CA SER A 241 -29.47 -5.49 27.38
C SER A 241 -28.31 -6.11 26.61
N VAL A 242 -28.59 -6.67 25.41
CA VAL A 242 -27.56 -7.25 24.53
C VAL A 242 -26.66 -6.16 23.98
N LYS A 243 -27.23 -5.02 23.62
CA LYS A 243 -26.49 -3.87 23.13
C LYS A 243 -25.48 -3.35 24.17
N PHE A 244 -25.89 -3.27 25.43
CA PHE A 244 -24.99 -2.88 26.53
C PHE A 244 -23.82 -3.85 26.72
N GLN A 245 -24.07 -5.17 26.59
CA GLN A 245 -22.98 -6.17 26.69
C GLN A 245 -22.00 -6.05 25.53
N LEU A 246 -22.51 -5.90 24.30
CA LEU A 246 -21.69 -5.72 23.09
C LEU A 246 -20.88 -4.41 23.15
N GLU A 247 -21.45 -3.32 23.65
CA GLU A 247 -20.72 -2.06 23.85
C GLU A 247 -19.56 -2.22 24.84
N LYS A 248 -19.80 -2.93 25.95
CA LYS A 248 -18.74 -3.21 26.94
C LYS A 248 -17.64 -4.13 26.37
N GLU A 249 -18.00 -5.11 25.56
CA GLU A 249 -17.02 -5.98 24.91
C GLU A 249 -16.24 -5.24 23.84
N LYS A 250 -16.89 -4.36 23.07
CA LYS A 250 -16.26 -3.46 22.10
C LYS A 250 -15.22 -2.56 22.78
N GLU A 251 -15.59 -1.89 23.88
CA GLU A 251 -14.69 -1.02 24.63
C GLU A 251 -13.46 -1.78 25.18
N ARG A 252 -13.66 -3.00 25.68
CA ARG A 252 -12.55 -3.87 26.10
C ARG A 252 -11.62 -4.20 24.95
N THR A 253 -12.17 -4.55 23.80
CA THR A 253 -11.39 -4.91 22.60
C THR A 253 -10.62 -3.71 22.07
N GLU A 254 -11.22 -2.51 22.04
CA GLU A 254 -10.55 -1.26 21.66
C GLU A 254 -9.38 -0.93 22.60
N ASN A 255 -9.55 -1.13 23.90
CA ASN A 255 -8.48 -0.94 24.88
C ASN A 255 -7.33 -1.95 24.71
N GLN A 256 -7.64 -3.22 24.41
CA GLN A 256 -6.62 -4.24 24.12
C GLN A 256 -5.82 -3.88 22.85
N ILE A 257 -6.49 -3.48 21.77
CA ILE A 257 -5.85 -3.03 20.54
C ILE A 257 -4.91 -1.85 20.81
N LYS A 258 -5.35 -0.88 21.61
CA LYS A 258 -4.52 0.27 21.99
C LYS A 258 -3.26 -0.14 22.76
N GLN A 259 -3.38 -1.09 23.68
CA GLN A 259 -2.22 -1.61 24.44
C GLN A 259 -1.24 -2.34 23.52
N LEU A 260 -1.74 -3.18 22.60
CA LEU A 260 -0.90 -3.88 21.63
C LEU A 260 -0.17 -2.89 20.70
N SER A 261 -0.86 -1.85 20.22
CA SER A 261 -0.24 -0.80 19.39
C SER A 261 0.92 -0.12 20.13
N GLN A 262 0.78 0.17 21.41
CA GLN A 262 1.86 0.77 22.20
C GLN A 262 3.04 -0.19 22.38
N GLN A 263 2.78 -1.48 22.61
CA GLN A 263 3.85 -2.49 22.74
C GLN A 263 4.60 -2.68 21.42
N ILE A 264 3.89 -2.69 20.29
CA ILE A 264 4.47 -2.77 18.96
C ILE A 264 5.39 -1.56 18.73
N GLU A 265 4.90 -0.34 18.97
CA GLU A 265 5.67 0.90 18.85
C GLU A 265 6.92 0.90 19.74
N GLU A 266 6.83 0.41 20.99
CA GLU A 266 7.98 0.30 21.90
C GLU A 266 9.04 -0.68 21.38
N LEU A 267 8.63 -1.80 20.77
CA LEU A 267 9.56 -2.78 20.22
C LEU A 267 10.19 -2.28 18.90
N GLU A 268 9.42 -1.61 18.06
CA GLU A 268 9.92 -0.97 16.84
C GLU A 268 10.97 0.10 17.17
N ASN A 269 10.71 0.94 18.17
CA ASN A 269 11.66 1.95 18.66
C ASN A 269 12.97 1.33 19.22
N LYS A 270 12.93 0.09 19.76
CA LYS A 270 14.13 -0.63 20.17
C LYS A 270 14.95 -1.17 19.00
N LEU A 271 14.34 -1.32 17.82
CA LEU A 271 15.01 -1.80 16.62
C LEU A 271 15.67 -0.68 15.81
N GLN A 272 15.25 0.58 16.02
CA GLN A 272 15.84 1.79 15.45
C GLN A 272 17.11 2.17 16.21
#